data_38ae31dcbfa848925897707cd9730b25
#
_entry.id   38ae31dcbfa848925897707cd9730b25
#
_cell.length_a   1.000
_cell.length_b   1.000
_cell.length_c   1.000
_cell.angle_alpha   90.00
_cell.angle_beta   90.00
_cell.angle_gamma   90.00
#
_symmetry.space_group_name_H-M   'P 1'
#
loop_
_entity.id
_entity.type
_entity.pdbx_description
1 polymer ?
#
loop_
_entity_poly.entity_id
_entity_poly.type
_entity_poly.pdbx_seq_one_letter_code
_entity_poly.pdbx_strand_id
1 'polypeptide(L)'
;NTFQYKSVPINKVGVYVPANLPSTLLMNAIPAKIAGVKKIILANPRINNKINPAVIYVAKKLGIKEIYSIGGAQAIGSLTYIQKVDKIVGPGNIYVAKAKKEVFGDVGVEGMIAGPSEITVVADKKTEIKSVITSLIGQAEHDVNSQSIIISKDLSVLKEIKNLIKINLKNLP
;
A
#
# COMPACT_ATOMS: atom_id res chain seq x y z
N ASN A 1 29.13 -4.56 -33.12
CA ASN A 1 28.67 -5.10 -31.81
C ASN A 1 27.20 -4.77 -31.67
N THR A 2 26.35 -5.79 -31.58
CA THR A 2 24.90 -5.62 -31.38
C THR A 2 24.57 -5.91 -29.93
N PHE A 3 23.95 -4.96 -29.22
CA PHE A 3 23.43 -5.17 -27.88
C PHE A 3 21.95 -5.55 -27.98
N GLN A 4 21.54 -6.58 -27.27
CA GLN A 4 20.14 -6.99 -27.16
C GLN A 4 19.67 -6.82 -25.73
N TYR A 5 18.51 -6.20 -25.54
CA TYR A 5 17.84 -6.07 -24.27
C TYR A 5 16.61 -7.01 -24.24
N LYS A 6 16.54 -7.88 -23.25
CA LYS A 6 15.44 -8.83 -23.08
C LYS A 6 14.85 -8.73 -21.69
N SER A 7 13.56 -8.41 -21.60
CA SER A 7 12.80 -8.47 -20.35
C SER A 7 12.23 -9.88 -20.17
N VAL A 8 12.41 -10.44 -18.98
CA VAL A 8 11.86 -11.75 -18.61
C VAL A 8 11.09 -11.64 -17.29
N PRO A 9 9.96 -12.34 -17.14
CA PRO A 9 9.23 -12.34 -15.88
C PRO A 9 10.01 -13.06 -14.78
N ILE A 10 9.87 -12.61 -13.54
CA ILE A 10 10.33 -13.35 -12.37
C ILE A 10 9.44 -14.57 -12.14
N ASN A 11 9.95 -15.58 -11.43
CA ASN A 11 9.19 -16.83 -11.23
C ASN A 11 8.15 -16.73 -10.13
N LYS A 12 8.53 -16.18 -8.97
CA LYS A 12 7.68 -16.13 -7.79
C LYS A 12 7.61 -14.69 -7.22
N VAL A 13 6.41 -14.26 -6.86
CA VAL A 13 6.23 -13.02 -6.10
C VAL A 13 5.46 -13.29 -4.81
N GLY A 14 5.94 -12.74 -3.71
CA GLY A 14 5.24 -12.67 -2.44
C GLY A 14 4.44 -11.39 -2.36
N VAL A 15 3.13 -11.49 -2.21
CA VAL A 15 2.25 -10.34 -2.04
C VAL A 15 1.83 -10.27 -0.58
N TYR A 16 2.28 -9.24 0.13
CA TYR A 16 1.80 -8.95 1.47
C TYR A 16 0.56 -8.06 1.39
N VAL A 17 -0.52 -8.50 1.99
CA VAL A 17 -1.78 -7.74 2.04
C VAL A 17 -2.17 -7.51 3.49
N PRO A 18 -2.34 -6.26 3.93
CA PRO A 18 -2.93 -5.96 5.23
C PRO A 18 -4.30 -6.63 5.38
N ALA A 19 -4.67 -6.96 6.61
CA ALA A 19 -5.74 -7.92 6.90
C ALA A 19 -7.08 -7.69 6.18
N ASN A 20 -7.47 -6.44 5.91
CA ASN A 20 -8.79 -6.07 5.35
C ASN A 20 -8.73 -5.26 4.05
N LEU A 21 -7.65 -5.34 3.29
CA LEU A 21 -7.50 -4.56 2.06
C LEU A 21 -7.48 -5.44 0.80
N PRO A 22 -8.64 -5.92 0.31
CA PRO A 22 -8.71 -6.71 -0.92
C PRO A 22 -8.24 -5.91 -2.15
N SER A 23 -8.38 -4.58 -2.14
CA SER A 23 -7.85 -3.70 -3.18
C SER A 23 -6.33 -3.79 -3.31
N THR A 24 -5.62 -3.90 -2.19
CA THR A 24 -4.16 -4.11 -2.18
C THR A 24 -3.77 -5.37 -2.92
N LEU A 25 -4.54 -6.46 -2.75
CA LEU A 25 -4.29 -7.69 -3.49
C LEU A 25 -4.47 -7.50 -5.00
N LEU A 26 -5.53 -6.81 -5.43
CA LEU A 26 -5.75 -6.48 -6.84
C LEU A 26 -4.61 -5.64 -7.41
N MET A 27 -4.23 -4.58 -6.72
CA MET A 27 -3.19 -3.64 -7.15
C MET A 27 -1.81 -4.29 -7.32
N ASN A 28 -1.51 -5.34 -6.59
CA ASN A 28 -0.22 -6.05 -6.67
C ASN A 28 -0.29 -7.29 -7.56
N ALA A 29 -1.34 -8.08 -7.46
CA ALA A 29 -1.43 -9.35 -8.16
C ALA A 29 -1.80 -9.22 -9.64
N ILE A 30 -2.60 -8.22 -10.03
CA ILE A 30 -2.94 -8.00 -11.44
C ILE A 30 -1.71 -7.62 -12.26
N PRO A 31 -0.91 -6.62 -11.89
CA PRO A 31 0.33 -6.31 -12.59
C PRO A 31 1.31 -7.49 -12.63
N ALA A 32 1.43 -8.25 -11.53
CA ALA A 32 2.27 -9.44 -11.50
C ALA A 32 1.84 -10.49 -12.54
N LYS A 33 0.53 -10.73 -12.67
CA LYS A 33 -0.02 -11.65 -13.68
C LYS A 33 0.23 -11.15 -15.10
N ILE A 34 -0.02 -9.87 -15.36
CA ILE A 34 0.21 -9.25 -16.68
C ILE A 34 1.70 -9.33 -17.05
N ALA A 35 2.60 -9.12 -16.07
CA ALA A 35 4.04 -9.27 -16.26
C ALA A 35 4.49 -10.73 -16.48
N GLY A 36 3.59 -11.71 -16.41
CA GLY A 36 3.89 -13.11 -16.65
C GLY A 36 4.53 -13.85 -15.48
N VAL A 37 4.38 -13.34 -14.24
CA VAL A 37 4.87 -14.03 -13.03
C VAL A 37 4.16 -15.37 -12.90
N LYS A 38 4.94 -16.45 -12.78
CA LYS A 38 4.39 -17.82 -12.77
C LYS A 38 3.66 -18.17 -11.49
N LYS A 39 4.13 -17.66 -10.35
CA LYS A 39 3.60 -18.02 -9.04
C LYS A 39 3.44 -16.78 -8.16
N ILE A 40 2.22 -16.57 -7.66
CA ILE A 40 1.91 -15.52 -6.69
C ILE A 40 1.59 -16.21 -5.36
N ILE A 41 2.28 -15.81 -4.31
CA ILE A 41 2.10 -16.30 -2.94
C ILE A 41 1.56 -15.14 -2.10
N LEU A 42 0.40 -15.34 -1.49
CA LEU A 42 -0.26 -14.33 -0.67
C LEU A 42 0.07 -14.55 0.81
N ALA A 43 0.55 -13.52 1.48
CA ALA A 43 0.60 -13.43 2.94
C ALA A 43 -0.45 -12.41 3.43
N ASN A 44 -1.41 -12.87 4.24
CA ASN A 44 -2.50 -12.02 4.74
C ASN A 44 -2.77 -12.37 6.21
N PRO A 45 -2.53 -11.45 7.15
CA PRO A 45 -2.79 -11.70 8.56
C PRO A 45 -4.29 -11.92 8.84
N ARG A 46 -4.57 -12.67 9.90
CA ARG A 46 -5.94 -12.88 10.37
C ARG A 46 -6.41 -11.68 11.21
N ILE A 47 -7.72 -11.41 11.14
CA ILE A 47 -8.45 -10.59 12.10
C ILE A 47 -9.44 -11.53 12.79
N ASN A 48 -9.45 -11.53 14.13
CA ASN A 48 -10.34 -12.40 14.90
C ASN A 48 -10.26 -13.89 14.46
N ASN A 49 -9.03 -14.38 14.26
CA ASN A 49 -8.70 -15.72 13.79
C ASN A 49 -9.23 -16.09 12.39
N LYS A 50 -9.72 -15.15 11.61
CA LYS A 50 -10.22 -15.37 10.25
C LYS A 50 -9.50 -14.51 9.22
N ILE A 51 -9.26 -15.07 8.05
CA ILE A 51 -8.86 -14.27 6.88
C ILE A 51 -10.11 -13.55 6.35
N ASN A 52 -9.96 -12.32 5.92
CA ASN A 52 -11.06 -11.55 5.35
C ASN A 52 -11.65 -12.27 4.12
N PRO A 53 -12.97 -12.59 4.10
CA PRO A 53 -13.60 -13.29 2.98
C PRO A 53 -13.44 -12.59 1.64
N ALA A 54 -13.41 -11.25 1.62
CA ALA A 54 -13.19 -10.48 0.40
C ALA A 54 -11.78 -10.71 -0.18
N VAL A 55 -10.75 -10.82 0.68
CA VAL A 55 -9.39 -11.16 0.24
C VAL A 55 -9.35 -12.57 -0.35
N ILE A 56 -10.01 -13.55 0.30
CA ILE A 56 -10.10 -14.93 -0.21
C ILE A 56 -10.82 -14.95 -1.56
N TYR A 57 -11.93 -14.22 -1.68
CA TYR A 57 -12.68 -14.14 -2.93
C TYR A 57 -11.83 -13.60 -4.08
N VAL A 58 -11.12 -12.50 -3.85
CA VAL A 58 -10.21 -11.90 -4.84
C VAL A 58 -9.07 -12.86 -5.19
N ALA A 59 -8.45 -13.49 -4.20
CA ALA A 59 -7.38 -14.46 -4.42
C ALA A 59 -7.86 -15.63 -5.30
N LYS A 60 -9.06 -16.16 -5.02
CA LYS A 60 -9.69 -17.21 -5.83
C LYS A 60 -9.95 -16.75 -7.28
N LYS A 61 -10.51 -15.56 -7.47
CA LYS A 61 -10.73 -14.97 -8.81
C LYS A 61 -9.45 -14.78 -9.60
N LEU A 62 -8.36 -14.44 -8.92
CA LEU A 62 -7.03 -14.29 -9.51
C LEU A 62 -6.30 -15.63 -9.69
N GLY A 63 -6.86 -16.76 -9.27
CA GLY A 63 -6.24 -18.09 -9.37
C GLY A 63 -5.04 -18.25 -8.43
N ILE A 64 -4.96 -17.49 -7.35
CA ILE A 64 -3.91 -17.63 -6.33
C ILE A 64 -4.23 -18.82 -5.46
N LYS A 65 -3.34 -19.81 -5.45
CA LYS A 65 -3.54 -21.09 -4.76
C LYS A 65 -2.90 -21.14 -3.38
N GLU A 66 -1.88 -20.31 -3.13
CA GLU A 66 -1.11 -20.32 -1.90
C GLU A 66 -1.39 -19.06 -1.09
N ILE A 67 -2.06 -19.26 0.04
CA ILE A 67 -2.45 -18.19 0.97
C ILE A 67 -1.93 -18.59 2.36
N TYR A 68 -1.04 -17.76 2.90
CA TYR A 68 -0.48 -17.93 4.23
C TYR A 68 -1.12 -16.92 5.19
N SER A 69 -1.75 -17.41 6.23
CA SER A 69 -2.38 -16.57 7.25
C SER A 69 -1.37 -16.09 8.29
N ILE A 70 -0.40 -15.31 7.83
CA ILE A 70 0.70 -14.77 8.62
C ILE A 70 0.87 -13.28 8.34
N GLY A 71 1.27 -12.52 9.33
CA GLY A 71 1.46 -11.07 9.24
C GLY A 71 2.78 -10.60 9.82
N GLY A 72 2.99 -9.28 9.78
CA GLY A 72 4.15 -8.64 10.39
C GLY A 72 5.49 -9.02 9.75
N ALA A 73 6.57 -8.88 10.51
CA ALA A 73 7.93 -9.25 10.09
C ALA A 73 8.05 -10.74 9.76
N GLN A 74 7.30 -11.60 10.46
CA GLN A 74 7.30 -13.04 10.24
C GLN A 74 6.82 -13.42 8.84
N ALA A 75 5.84 -12.68 8.29
CA ALA A 75 5.40 -12.89 6.91
C ALA A 75 6.52 -12.59 5.91
N ILE A 76 7.25 -11.50 6.12
CA ILE A 76 8.37 -11.10 5.26
C ILE A 76 9.50 -12.15 5.33
N GLY A 77 9.90 -12.55 6.53
CA GLY A 77 10.91 -13.61 6.72
C GLY A 77 10.48 -14.94 6.11
N SER A 78 9.20 -15.33 6.25
CA SER A 78 8.66 -16.55 5.66
C SER A 78 8.68 -16.49 4.13
N LEU A 79 8.27 -15.39 3.52
CA LEU A 79 8.30 -15.20 2.06
C LEU A 79 9.74 -15.24 1.53
N THR A 80 10.69 -14.64 2.25
CA THR A 80 12.10 -14.59 1.84
C THR A 80 12.79 -15.95 1.99
N TYR A 81 12.78 -16.52 3.20
CA TYR A 81 13.68 -17.64 3.53
C TYR A 81 13.02 -19.01 3.37
N ILE A 82 11.70 -19.11 3.57
CA ILE A 82 10.96 -20.38 3.48
C ILE A 82 10.40 -20.55 2.07
N GLN A 83 9.65 -19.56 1.59
CA GLN A 83 9.04 -19.62 0.26
C GLN A 83 10.02 -19.26 -0.86
N LYS A 84 11.10 -18.56 -0.54
CA LYS A 84 12.15 -18.13 -1.47
C LYS A 84 11.57 -17.47 -2.70
N VAL A 85 10.80 -16.40 -2.47
CA VAL A 85 10.23 -15.59 -3.55
C VAL A 85 11.30 -14.71 -4.18
N ASP A 86 11.15 -14.37 -5.45
CA ASP A 86 12.10 -13.49 -6.14
C ASP A 86 11.89 -12.02 -5.75
N LYS A 87 10.63 -11.66 -5.40
CA LYS A 87 10.27 -10.30 -5.00
C LYS A 87 9.12 -10.30 -4.02
N ILE A 88 9.15 -9.37 -3.07
CA ILE A 88 8.06 -9.07 -2.13
C ILE A 88 7.47 -7.72 -2.47
N VAL A 89 6.13 -7.65 -2.58
CA VAL A 89 5.37 -6.43 -2.84
C VAL A 89 4.19 -6.30 -1.87
N GLY A 90 3.65 -5.12 -1.77
CA GLY A 90 2.48 -4.80 -0.95
C GLY A 90 2.81 -3.98 0.30
N PRO A 91 1.92 -3.07 0.73
CA PRO A 91 2.13 -2.20 1.88
C PRO A 91 2.10 -2.96 3.20
N GLY A 92 2.62 -2.36 4.23
CA GLY A 92 2.57 -2.90 5.58
C GLY A 92 2.86 -1.83 6.62
N ASN A 93 2.68 -2.18 7.88
CA ASN A 93 3.03 -1.31 9.00
C ASN A 93 4.56 -1.17 9.17
N ILE A 94 4.97 -0.39 10.17
CA ILE A 94 6.38 -0.12 10.46
C ILE A 94 7.22 -1.40 10.63
N TYR A 95 6.66 -2.47 11.21
CA TYR A 95 7.36 -3.74 11.39
C TYR A 95 7.59 -4.46 10.05
N VAL A 96 6.59 -4.42 9.16
CA VAL A 96 6.71 -4.97 7.80
C VAL A 96 7.72 -4.15 6.99
N ALA A 97 7.67 -2.83 7.09
CA ALA A 97 8.61 -1.94 6.41
C ALA A 97 10.05 -2.19 6.88
N LYS A 98 10.26 -2.31 8.21
CA LYS A 98 11.58 -2.62 8.78
C LYS A 98 12.06 -4.01 8.31
N ALA A 99 11.20 -5.02 8.36
CA ALA A 99 11.55 -6.36 7.91
C ALA A 99 11.92 -6.40 6.42
N LYS A 100 11.20 -5.67 5.56
CA LYS A 100 11.55 -5.53 4.14
C LYS A 100 12.92 -4.90 3.95
N LYS A 101 13.26 -3.91 4.78
CA LYS A 101 14.59 -3.28 4.76
C LYS A 101 15.69 -4.26 5.14
N GLU A 102 15.46 -5.11 6.14
CA GLU A 102 16.44 -6.11 6.60
C GLU A 102 16.71 -7.21 5.57
N VAL A 103 15.70 -7.62 4.80
CA VAL A 103 15.84 -8.64 3.75
C VAL A 103 16.22 -8.06 2.39
N PHE A 104 16.45 -6.75 2.31
CA PHE A 104 16.87 -6.10 1.07
C PHE A 104 18.26 -6.63 0.64
N GLY A 105 18.31 -7.19 -0.56
CA GLY A 105 19.51 -7.88 -1.06
C GLY A 105 19.37 -9.40 -1.08
N ASP A 106 18.65 -10.00 -0.12
CA ASP A 106 18.31 -11.42 -0.13
C ASP A 106 17.12 -11.72 -1.04
N VAL A 107 16.22 -10.76 -1.16
CA VAL A 107 15.03 -10.81 -2.00
C VAL A 107 14.78 -9.43 -2.62
N GLY A 108 14.20 -9.39 -3.82
CA GLY A 108 13.74 -8.13 -4.41
C GLY A 108 12.62 -7.52 -3.56
N VAL A 109 12.74 -6.24 -3.25
CA VAL A 109 11.70 -5.48 -2.55
C VAL A 109 11.31 -4.29 -3.41
N GLU A 110 10.09 -3.81 -3.30
CA GLU A 110 9.69 -2.56 -3.95
C GLU A 110 10.57 -1.39 -3.50
N GLY A 111 10.92 -0.50 -4.44
CA GLY A 111 11.95 0.53 -4.24
C GLY A 111 11.61 1.63 -3.23
N MET A 112 10.37 1.74 -2.76
CA MET A 112 9.98 2.63 -1.67
C MET A 112 9.47 1.81 -0.50
N ILE A 113 10.18 1.92 0.63
CA ILE A 113 9.69 1.45 1.91
C ILE A 113 8.72 2.51 2.40
N ALA A 114 7.43 2.19 2.38
CA ALA A 114 6.40 3.12 2.80
C ALA A 114 6.61 3.55 4.26
N GLY A 115 6.80 4.84 4.46
CA GLY A 115 6.65 5.52 5.74
C GLY A 115 5.26 6.14 5.86
N PRO A 116 4.98 6.91 6.93
CA PRO A 116 3.77 7.72 7.02
C PRO A 116 3.71 8.64 5.80
N SER A 117 2.59 8.61 5.09
CA SER A 117 2.42 9.43 3.90
C SER A 117 2.09 10.86 4.29
N GLU A 118 2.63 11.81 3.54
CA GLU A 118 2.39 13.23 3.71
C GLU A 118 1.79 13.81 2.44
N ILE A 119 0.89 14.78 2.58
CA ILE A 119 0.41 15.60 1.47
C ILE A 119 0.65 17.06 1.76
N THR A 120 1.18 17.77 0.78
CA THR A 120 1.23 19.24 0.80
C THR A 120 0.39 19.78 -0.33
N VAL A 121 -0.64 20.54 -0.01
CA VAL A 121 -1.52 21.20 -0.98
C VAL A 121 -1.19 22.68 -1.02
N VAL A 122 -0.94 23.20 -2.20
CA VAL A 122 -0.79 24.64 -2.42
C VAL A 122 -2.09 25.18 -3.00
N ALA A 123 -2.69 26.17 -2.35
CA ALA A 123 -3.98 26.73 -2.74
C ALA A 123 -3.97 28.25 -2.77
N ASP A 124 -4.79 28.83 -3.64
CA ASP A 124 -5.06 30.27 -3.74
C ASP A 124 -6.57 30.53 -3.79
N LYS A 125 -6.98 31.79 -4.01
CA LYS A 125 -8.40 32.20 -4.08
C LYS A 125 -9.15 31.55 -5.25
N LYS A 126 -8.47 31.00 -6.25
CA LYS A 126 -9.08 30.36 -7.43
C LYS A 126 -9.21 28.85 -7.24
N THR A 127 -8.58 28.29 -6.22
CA THR A 127 -8.55 26.86 -5.98
C THR A 127 -9.90 26.38 -5.44
N GLU A 128 -10.40 25.27 -5.94
CA GLU A 128 -11.64 24.66 -5.47
C GLU A 128 -11.45 24.09 -4.05
N ILE A 129 -12.04 24.75 -3.08
CA ILE A 129 -11.88 24.45 -1.65
C ILE A 129 -12.29 23.00 -1.31
N LYS A 130 -13.36 22.50 -1.93
CA LYS A 130 -13.84 21.13 -1.70
C LYS A 130 -12.79 20.08 -2.05
N SER A 131 -12.13 20.21 -3.17
CA SER A 131 -11.05 19.30 -3.61
C SER A 131 -9.86 19.33 -2.64
N VAL A 132 -9.50 20.53 -2.15
CA VAL A 132 -8.44 20.69 -1.14
C VAL A 132 -8.79 19.93 0.15
N ILE A 133 -10.01 20.14 0.66
CA ILE A 133 -10.46 19.49 1.89
C ILE A 133 -10.49 17.97 1.74
N THR A 134 -11.03 17.47 0.62
CA THR A 134 -11.08 16.02 0.36
C THR A 134 -9.68 15.41 0.34
N SER A 135 -8.72 16.07 -0.29
CA SER A 135 -7.33 15.61 -0.34
C SER A 135 -6.67 15.59 1.04
N LEU A 136 -6.86 16.66 1.83
CA LEU A 136 -6.27 16.76 3.17
C LEU A 136 -6.88 15.74 4.14
N ILE A 137 -8.19 15.54 4.12
CA ILE A 137 -8.90 14.58 4.98
C ILE A 137 -8.57 13.16 4.57
N GLY A 138 -8.61 12.85 3.25
CA GLY A 138 -8.28 11.52 2.77
C GLY A 138 -6.85 11.08 3.14
N GLN A 139 -5.89 12.02 3.16
CA GLN A 139 -4.54 11.69 3.64
C GLN A 139 -4.49 11.53 5.17
N ALA A 140 -5.21 12.36 5.91
CA ALA A 140 -5.25 12.27 7.38
C ALA A 140 -5.91 10.96 7.87
N GLU A 141 -6.87 10.42 7.12
CA GLU A 141 -7.54 9.14 7.43
C GLU A 141 -6.61 7.94 7.23
N HIS A 142 -5.55 8.07 6.43
CA HIS A 142 -4.72 6.95 6.01
C HIS A 142 -3.92 6.31 7.15
N ASP A 143 -3.36 7.11 8.09
CA ASP A 143 -2.58 6.66 9.23
C ASP A 143 -2.52 7.74 10.32
N VAL A 144 -2.40 7.34 11.58
CA VAL A 144 -2.28 8.27 12.73
C VAL A 144 -1.04 9.16 12.67
N ASN A 145 -0.01 8.74 11.95
CA ASN A 145 1.21 9.51 11.73
C ASN A 145 1.22 10.27 10.40
N SER A 146 0.13 10.20 9.63
CA SER A 146 -0.01 10.93 8.38
C SER A 146 -0.03 12.43 8.62
N GLN A 147 0.57 13.20 7.72
CA GLN A 147 0.58 14.65 7.77
C GLN A 147 -0.15 15.24 6.56
N SER A 148 -1.01 16.22 6.84
CA SER A 148 -1.72 16.97 5.81
C SER A 148 -1.39 18.46 5.97
N ILE A 149 -0.66 18.99 5.01
CA ILE A 149 -0.13 20.35 5.04
C ILE A 149 -0.82 21.18 3.97
N ILE A 150 -1.23 22.39 4.31
CA ILE A 150 -1.73 23.38 3.35
C ILE A 150 -0.86 24.63 3.36
N ILE A 151 -0.53 25.10 2.18
CA ILE A 151 0.22 26.33 1.97
C ILE A 151 -0.63 27.28 1.12
N SER A 152 -0.81 28.50 1.59
CA SER A 152 -1.46 29.56 0.83
C SER A 152 -0.88 30.92 1.23
N LYS A 153 -0.80 31.84 0.27
CA LYS A 153 -0.50 33.25 0.52
C LYS A 153 -1.74 34.01 1.00
N ASP A 154 -2.94 33.43 0.88
CA ASP A 154 -4.21 34.06 1.20
C ASP A 154 -4.73 33.53 2.54
N LEU A 155 -4.65 34.38 3.58
CA LEU A 155 -5.11 33.99 4.93
C LEU A 155 -6.62 33.66 4.99
N SER A 156 -7.43 34.30 4.15
CA SER A 156 -8.87 33.99 4.04
C SER A 156 -9.10 32.53 3.60
N VAL A 157 -8.35 32.06 2.62
CA VAL A 157 -8.42 30.67 2.13
C VAL A 157 -8.05 29.69 3.24
N LEU A 158 -6.99 29.94 3.98
CA LEU A 158 -6.57 29.09 5.12
C LEU A 158 -7.62 29.03 6.22
N LYS A 159 -8.25 30.17 6.57
CA LYS A 159 -9.31 30.23 7.58
C LYS A 159 -10.56 29.45 7.14
N GLU A 160 -10.97 29.60 5.89
CA GLU A 160 -12.10 28.87 5.31
C GLU A 160 -11.87 27.37 5.33
N ILE A 161 -10.74 26.90 4.82
CA ILE A 161 -10.38 25.48 4.79
C ILE A 161 -10.34 24.92 6.23
N LYS A 162 -9.71 25.62 7.17
CA LYS A 162 -9.66 25.20 8.57
C LYS A 162 -11.05 25.01 9.19
N ASN A 163 -11.98 25.92 8.89
CA ASN A 163 -13.36 25.84 9.41
C ASN A 163 -14.12 24.67 8.78
N LEU A 164 -14.00 24.49 7.47
CA LEU A 164 -14.68 23.40 6.76
C LEU A 164 -14.11 22.03 7.12
N ILE A 165 -12.81 21.89 7.34
CA ILE A 165 -12.22 20.64 7.87
C ILE A 165 -12.83 20.29 9.21
N LYS A 166 -12.95 21.25 10.15
CA LYS A 166 -13.58 21.01 11.47
C LYS A 166 -15.03 20.54 11.36
N ILE A 167 -15.77 21.03 10.37
CA ILE A 167 -17.17 20.62 10.14
C ILE A 167 -17.19 19.20 9.56
N ASN A 168 -16.35 18.91 8.56
CA ASN A 168 -16.30 17.60 7.92
C ASN A 168 -15.84 16.49 8.89
N LEU A 169 -14.85 16.75 9.74
CA LEU A 169 -14.37 15.79 10.74
C LEU A 169 -15.45 15.33 11.73
N LYS A 170 -16.47 16.18 12.01
CA LYS A 170 -17.59 15.79 12.87
C LYS A 170 -18.53 14.76 12.23
N ASN A 171 -18.49 14.65 10.91
CA ASN A 171 -19.36 13.78 10.11
C ASN A 171 -18.64 12.49 9.64
N LEU A 172 -17.37 12.31 10.02
CA LEU A 172 -16.65 11.06 9.76
C LEU A 172 -17.06 10.00 10.81
N PRO A 173 -17.15 8.72 10.40
CA PRO A 173 -17.52 7.62 11.31
C PRO A 173 -16.49 7.38 12.41
#